data_13e5ab22e276251429137053a150dac2
#
_entry.id   13e5ab22e276251429137053a150dac2
#
_cell.length_a   1.000
_cell.length_b   1.000
_cell.length_c   1.000
_cell.angle_alpha   90.00
_cell.angle_beta   90.00
_cell.angle_gamma   90.00
#
_symmetry.space_group_name_H-M   'P 1'
#
loop_
_entity.id
_entity.type
_entity.pdbx_description
1 polymer ?
#
loop_
_entity_poly.entity_id
_entity_poly.type
_entity_poly.pdbx_seq_one_letter_code
_entity_poly.pdbx_strand_id
1 'polypeptide(L)'
;MKAHSFAQGSPEWYQIRIGKVTGSTLKRVVASKWVEYSDEIAGEILTGYREESDYENEDMIRGKELEPLAIDLYESMSGIQTQRIGFIEHDYIQNFGISPDRYIPYGGIVEVKCPRPKGHIKTIRTNKVPAEYWWQCIAAFVIDDSIQFVDFVSYCPEIEDRKIYTIRLSRIDPDVLDAIEEAKAALIKFNKKVSETIATIKF
;
A
#
# COMPACT_ATOMS: atom_id res chain seq x y z
N MET A 1 -14.67 4.67 5.19
CA MET A 1 -13.91 3.47 4.73
C MET A 1 -14.58 2.17 5.17
N LYS A 2 -14.52 1.13 4.36
CA LYS A 2 -15.01 -0.20 4.72
C LYS A 2 -13.82 -1.11 5.03
N ALA A 3 -13.66 -1.43 6.31
CA ALA A 3 -12.54 -2.23 6.80
C ALA A 3 -12.94 -3.70 7.00
N HIS A 4 -12.03 -4.61 6.66
CA HIS A 4 -12.20 -6.05 6.79
C HIS A 4 -11.11 -6.63 7.71
N SER A 5 -11.53 -7.50 8.64
CA SER A 5 -10.67 -8.03 9.71
C SER A 5 -10.02 -9.38 9.42
N PHE A 6 -10.28 -10.01 8.25
CA PHE A 6 -9.63 -11.27 7.89
C PHE A 6 -8.10 -11.12 7.79
N ALA A 7 -7.38 -12.21 7.97
CA ALA A 7 -5.92 -12.19 7.91
C ALA A 7 -5.43 -11.91 6.48
N GLN A 8 -4.37 -11.12 6.35
CA GLN A 8 -3.66 -10.99 5.08
C GLN A 8 -3.08 -12.35 4.69
N GLY A 9 -3.19 -12.71 3.40
CA GLY A 9 -2.83 -14.03 2.89
C GLY A 9 -3.92 -15.10 3.05
N SER A 10 -5.08 -14.79 3.66
CA SER A 10 -6.22 -15.72 3.70
C SER A 10 -6.95 -15.78 2.34
N PRO A 11 -7.74 -16.81 2.07
CA PRO A 11 -8.55 -16.88 0.85
C PRO A 11 -9.46 -15.66 0.67
N GLU A 12 -10.05 -15.16 1.75
CA GLU A 12 -10.91 -13.97 1.74
C GLU A 12 -10.11 -12.71 1.37
N TRP A 13 -8.87 -12.62 1.81
CA TRP A 13 -7.98 -11.50 1.47
C TRP A 13 -7.60 -11.51 -0.02
N TYR A 14 -7.34 -12.68 -0.60
CA TYR A 14 -7.12 -12.79 -2.03
C TYR A 14 -8.39 -12.43 -2.80
N GLN A 15 -9.53 -12.96 -2.39
CA GLN A 15 -10.81 -12.74 -3.05
C GLN A 15 -11.23 -11.26 -3.09
N ILE A 16 -11.09 -10.53 -1.96
CA ILE A 16 -11.48 -9.11 -1.91
C ILE A 16 -10.63 -8.21 -2.80
N ARG A 17 -9.42 -8.63 -3.13
CA ARG A 17 -8.46 -7.87 -3.95
C ARG A 17 -8.67 -8.03 -5.46
N ILE A 18 -9.48 -9.01 -5.88
CA ILE A 18 -9.78 -9.24 -7.30
C ILE A 18 -10.42 -8.01 -7.90
N GLY A 19 -9.92 -7.58 -9.05
CA GLY A 19 -10.43 -6.41 -9.77
C GLY A 19 -10.11 -5.07 -9.09
N LYS A 20 -9.15 -5.02 -8.15
CA LYS A 20 -8.82 -3.78 -7.44
C LYS A 20 -7.38 -3.34 -7.63
N VAL A 21 -7.23 -2.05 -7.83
CA VAL A 21 -5.95 -1.35 -7.62
C VAL A 21 -5.65 -1.35 -6.12
N THR A 22 -4.46 -1.75 -5.76
CA THR A 22 -4.01 -1.80 -4.36
C THR A 22 -2.93 -0.76 -4.08
N GLY A 23 -2.60 -0.54 -2.80
CA GLY A 23 -1.55 0.40 -2.42
C GLY A 23 -0.24 0.17 -3.19
N SER A 24 0.21 -1.09 -3.28
CA SER A 24 1.44 -1.45 -3.99
C SER A 24 1.37 -1.25 -5.52
N THR A 25 0.17 -1.25 -6.10
CA THR A 25 -0.04 -1.10 -7.55
C THR A 25 -0.50 0.29 -7.98
N LEU A 26 -0.81 1.21 -7.05
CA LEU A 26 -1.23 2.58 -7.34
C LEU A 26 -0.24 3.31 -8.25
N LYS A 27 1.06 3.06 -8.09
CA LYS A 27 2.12 3.58 -8.96
C LYS A 27 1.87 3.32 -10.45
N ARG A 28 1.31 2.15 -10.83
CA ARG A 28 1.00 1.81 -12.23
C ARG A 28 -0.08 2.75 -12.79
N VAL A 29 -1.03 3.15 -11.94
CA VAL A 29 -2.12 4.05 -12.31
C VAL A 29 -1.62 5.47 -12.49
N VAL A 30 -0.85 5.98 -11.53
CA VAL A 30 -0.31 7.36 -11.60
C VAL A 30 0.69 7.51 -12.74
N ALA A 31 1.51 6.49 -13.03
CA ALA A 31 2.45 6.51 -14.14
C ALA A 31 1.77 6.48 -15.54
N SER A 32 0.43 6.49 -15.61
CA SER A 32 -0.35 6.51 -16.84
C SER A 32 -0.07 5.35 -17.82
N LYS A 33 0.46 4.22 -17.35
CA LYS A 33 0.64 2.99 -18.11
C LYS A 33 -0.62 2.12 -18.01
N TRP A 34 -1.73 2.62 -18.56
CA TRP A 34 -3.05 2.11 -18.22
C TRP A 34 -3.55 0.97 -19.12
N VAL A 35 -3.09 0.86 -20.38
CA VAL A 35 -3.70 -0.07 -21.34
C VAL A 35 -3.63 -1.49 -20.80
N GLU A 36 -2.43 -2.04 -20.62
CA GLU A 36 -2.26 -3.40 -20.13
C GLU A 36 -2.85 -3.59 -18.72
N TYR A 37 -2.70 -2.59 -17.83
CA TYR A 37 -3.20 -2.70 -16.46
C TYR A 37 -4.73 -2.58 -16.39
N SER A 38 -5.36 -1.79 -17.27
CA SER A 38 -6.82 -1.74 -17.35
C SER A 38 -7.41 -3.05 -17.88
N ASP A 39 -6.72 -3.72 -18.80
CA ASP A 39 -7.14 -5.02 -19.32
C ASP A 39 -6.97 -6.12 -18.25
N GLU A 40 -5.89 -6.09 -17.47
CA GLU A 40 -5.68 -6.97 -16.33
C GLU A 40 -6.82 -6.83 -15.31
N ILE A 41 -7.13 -5.61 -14.84
CA ILE A 41 -8.21 -5.35 -13.88
C ILE A 41 -9.58 -5.69 -14.47
N ALA A 42 -9.85 -5.38 -15.75
CA ALA A 42 -11.09 -5.75 -16.42
C ALA A 42 -11.23 -7.29 -16.50
N GLY A 43 -10.17 -8.00 -16.83
CA GLY A 43 -10.13 -9.46 -16.85
C GLY A 43 -10.44 -10.07 -15.49
N GLU A 44 -9.82 -9.55 -14.41
CA GLU A 44 -10.13 -9.97 -13.05
C GLU A 44 -11.61 -9.75 -12.68
N ILE A 45 -12.18 -8.60 -13.05
CA ILE A 45 -13.61 -8.28 -12.80
C ILE A 45 -14.54 -9.23 -13.55
N LEU A 46 -14.21 -9.54 -14.81
CA LEU A 46 -15.05 -10.37 -15.67
C LEU A 46 -15.00 -11.86 -15.28
N THR A 47 -13.85 -12.32 -14.84
CA THR A 47 -13.62 -13.74 -14.51
C THR A 47 -13.82 -14.07 -13.04
N GLY A 48 -13.75 -13.06 -12.17
CA GLY A 48 -13.69 -13.27 -10.70
C GLY A 48 -12.40 -13.96 -10.26
N TYR A 49 -11.36 -13.94 -11.07
CA TYR A 49 -10.09 -14.61 -10.83
C TYR A 49 -8.92 -13.64 -11.08
N ARG A 50 -7.92 -13.72 -10.21
CA ARG A 50 -6.62 -13.06 -10.37
C ARG A 50 -5.55 -14.10 -10.60
N GLU A 51 -4.78 -13.96 -11.68
CA GLU A 51 -3.57 -14.74 -11.86
C GLU A 51 -2.56 -14.33 -10.79
N GLU A 52 -2.32 -15.24 -9.84
CA GLU A 52 -1.29 -15.04 -8.84
C GLU A 52 0.03 -15.52 -9.40
N SER A 53 1.06 -14.70 -9.20
CA SER A 53 2.43 -15.15 -9.42
C SER A 53 2.89 -15.87 -8.16
N ASP A 54 3.19 -17.16 -8.28
CA ASP A 54 3.88 -17.93 -7.23
C ASP A 54 5.33 -17.46 -7.02
N TYR A 55 5.69 -16.36 -7.68
CA TYR A 55 7.04 -15.82 -7.61
C TYR A 55 7.27 -15.15 -6.25
N GLU A 56 8.04 -15.80 -5.42
CA GLU A 56 8.63 -15.24 -4.21
C GLU A 56 10.14 -15.10 -4.37
N ASN A 57 10.68 -13.92 -4.12
CA ASN A 57 12.12 -13.72 -4.05
C ASN A 57 12.60 -13.63 -2.59
N GLU A 58 13.92 -13.73 -2.41
CA GLU A 58 14.55 -13.66 -1.08
C GLU A 58 14.16 -12.41 -0.28
N ASP A 59 13.98 -11.25 -0.94
CA ASP A 59 13.63 -10.01 -0.27
C ASP A 59 12.17 -10.00 0.19
N MET A 60 11.26 -10.69 -0.54
CA MET A 60 9.86 -10.88 -0.11
C MET A 60 9.78 -11.81 1.10
N ILE A 61 10.51 -12.93 1.08
CA ILE A 61 10.59 -13.86 2.23
C ILE A 61 11.13 -13.12 3.46
N ARG A 62 12.27 -12.43 3.29
CA ARG A 62 12.86 -11.59 4.33
C ARG A 62 11.86 -10.57 4.89
N GLY A 63 11.09 -9.90 4.04
CA GLY A 63 10.06 -8.94 4.45
C GLY A 63 9.03 -9.58 5.37
N LYS A 64 8.48 -10.74 4.99
CA LYS A 64 7.49 -11.48 5.77
C LYS A 64 8.03 -11.93 7.15
N GLU A 65 9.28 -12.37 7.20
CA GLU A 65 9.92 -12.82 8.44
C GLU A 65 10.23 -11.67 9.40
N LEU A 66 10.67 -10.53 8.87
CA LEU A 66 11.14 -9.40 9.68
C LEU A 66 10.05 -8.38 10.03
N GLU A 67 8.95 -8.31 9.28
CA GLU A 67 7.85 -7.37 9.54
C GLU A 67 7.31 -7.46 10.99
N PRO A 68 7.02 -8.64 11.57
CA PRO A 68 6.55 -8.73 12.95
C PRO A 68 7.54 -8.12 13.94
N LEU A 69 8.83 -8.39 13.77
CA LEU A 69 9.90 -7.86 14.63
C LEU A 69 10.03 -6.34 14.50
N ALA A 70 9.85 -5.81 13.29
CA ALA A 70 9.86 -4.37 13.03
C ALA A 70 8.69 -3.68 13.74
N ILE A 71 7.49 -4.29 13.70
CA ILE A 71 6.30 -3.77 14.37
C ILE A 71 6.47 -3.77 15.89
N ASP A 72 6.93 -4.89 16.47
CA ASP A 72 7.14 -4.98 17.91
C ASP A 72 8.12 -3.90 18.40
N LEU A 73 9.20 -3.67 17.63
CA LEU A 73 10.17 -2.62 17.95
C LEU A 73 9.59 -1.22 17.76
N TYR A 74 8.81 -1.00 16.69
CA TYR A 74 8.13 0.28 16.44
C TYR A 74 7.17 0.63 17.59
N GLU A 75 6.33 -0.30 18.02
CA GLU A 75 5.38 -0.11 19.13
C GLU A 75 6.12 0.15 20.45
N SER A 76 7.18 -0.61 20.72
CA SER A 76 8.00 -0.43 21.93
C SER A 76 8.68 0.95 22.00
N MET A 77 9.20 1.45 20.87
CA MET A 77 9.92 2.73 20.83
C MET A 77 8.97 3.94 20.76
N SER A 78 7.86 3.81 20.05
CA SER A 78 6.91 4.91 19.88
C SER A 78 5.87 5.03 21.00
N GLY A 79 5.62 3.94 21.74
CA GLY A 79 4.52 3.82 22.68
C GLY A 79 3.14 3.74 22.01
N ILE A 80 3.09 3.63 20.68
CA ILE A 80 1.85 3.56 19.91
C ILE A 80 1.41 2.11 19.80
N GLN A 81 0.16 1.81 20.15
CA GLN A 81 -0.44 0.51 19.94
C GLN A 81 -1.09 0.47 18.55
N THR A 82 -0.76 -0.55 17.76
CA THR A 82 -1.29 -0.72 16.41
C THR A 82 -2.29 -1.87 16.33
N GLN A 83 -3.09 -1.88 15.26
CA GLN A 83 -4.07 -2.92 14.99
C GLN A 83 -3.83 -3.54 13.61
N ARG A 84 -4.14 -4.83 13.50
CA ARG A 84 -4.17 -5.51 12.20
C ARG A 84 -5.50 -5.25 11.51
N ILE A 85 -5.44 -4.86 10.25
CA ILE A 85 -6.58 -4.80 9.35
C ILE A 85 -6.19 -5.57 8.08
N GLY A 86 -7.06 -6.47 7.63
CA GLY A 86 -6.78 -7.29 6.46
C GLY A 86 -6.83 -6.48 5.17
N PHE A 87 -7.91 -5.72 4.99
CA PHE A 87 -8.12 -4.88 3.81
C PHE A 87 -9.04 -3.71 4.11
N ILE A 88 -8.81 -2.58 3.46
CA ILE A 88 -9.66 -1.39 3.53
C ILE A 88 -10.08 -1.03 2.11
N GLU A 89 -11.39 -0.94 1.86
CA GLU A 89 -11.95 -0.45 0.60
C GLU A 89 -12.28 1.03 0.71
N HIS A 90 -12.08 1.78 -0.38
CA HIS A 90 -12.52 3.17 -0.47
C HIS A 90 -14.04 3.23 -0.66
N ASP A 91 -14.72 4.18 0.00
CA ASP A 91 -16.19 4.26 -0.03
C ASP A 91 -16.75 4.67 -1.40
N TYR A 92 -16.04 5.51 -2.15
CA TYR A 92 -16.52 6.13 -3.39
C TYR A 92 -15.68 5.82 -4.63
N ILE A 93 -14.35 5.65 -4.49
CA ILE A 93 -13.49 5.25 -5.60
C ILE A 93 -13.61 3.75 -5.77
N GLN A 94 -14.31 3.33 -6.82
CA GLN A 94 -14.49 1.92 -7.15
C GLN A 94 -13.14 1.25 -7.44
N ASN A 95 -13.08 -0.05 -7.24
CA ASN A 95 -11.92 -0.88 -7.55
C ASN A 95 -10.61 -0.37 -6.93
N PHE A 96 -10.69 0.22 -5.73
CA PHE A 96 -9.52 0.68 -4.99
C PHE A 96 -9.59 0.25 -3.52
N GLY A 97 -8.47 -0.24 -3.01
CA GLY A 97 -8.32 -0.62 -1.62
C GLY A 97 -6.87 -0.83 -1.21
N ILE A 98 -6.61 -0.93 0.09
CA ILE A 98 -5.28 -1.15 0.63
C ILE A 98 -5.26 -2.26 1.67
N SER A 99 -4.10 -2.91 1.83
CA SER A 99 -3.78 -3.79 2.96
C SER A 99 -2.64 -3.12 3.73
N PRO A 100 -2.93 -2.34 4.76
CA PRO A 100 -1.87 -1.72 5.56
C PRO A 100 -1.16 -2.76 6.43
N ASP A 101 0.13 -2.60 6.67
CA ASP A 101 0.84 -3.49 7.59
C ASP A 101 0.27 -3.32 9.01
N ARG A 102 -0.01 -2.07 9.43
CA ARG A 102 -0.75 -1.78 10.67
C ARG A 102 -1.60 -0.52 10.55
N TYR A 103 -2.65 -0.50 11.33
CA TYR A 103 -3.54 0.65 11.52
C TYR A 103 -3.38 1.22 12.92
N ILE A 104 -3.36 2.54 13.04
CA ILE A 104 -3.34 3.27 14.31
C ILE A 104 -4.73 3.91 14.51
N PRO A 105 -5.47 3.55 15.58
CA PRO A 105 -6.87 3.94 15.76
C PRO A 105 -7.15 5.45 15.70
N TYR A 106 -6.15 6.28 15.85
CA TYR A 106 -6.29 7.74 15.84
C TYR A 106 -5.85 8.38 14.51
N GLY A 107 -6.07 7.68 13.40
CA GLY A 107 -5.88 8.24 12.06
C GLY A 107 -4.46 8.05 11.51
N GLY A 108 -3.81 6.96 11.83
CA GLY A 108 -2.50 6.62 11.28
C GLY A 108 -2.44 5.26 10.58
N ILE A 109 -1.48 5.14 9.68
CA ILE A 109 -1.09 3.88 9.04
C ILE A 109 0.40 3.68 9.26
N VAL A 110 0.82 2.43 9.48
CA VAL A 110 2.24 2.04 9.46
C VAL A 110 2.47 1.20 8.21
N GLU A 111 3.49 1.58 7.46
CA GLU A 111 4.00 0.86 6.29
C GLU A 111 5.44 0.44 6.58
N VAL A 112 5.68 -0.86 6.67
CA VAL A 112 6.98 -1.44 7.04
C VAL A 112 7.71 -1.94 5.82
N LYS A 113 9.01 -1.64 5.76
CA LYS A 113 9.93 -2.25 4.79
C LYS A 113 11.18 -2.74 5.49
N CYS A 114 11.64 -3.94 5.11
CA CYS A 114 12.81 -4.59 5.67
C CYS A 114 13.95 -4.69 4.64
N PRO A 115 14.50 -3.54 4.17
CA PRO A 115 15.52 -3.54 3.12
C PRO A 115 16.82 -4.16 3.59
N ARG A 116 17.68 -4.54 2.64
CA ARG A 116 19.08 -4.85 2.89
C ARG A 116 19.81 -3.60 3.42
N PRO A 117 21.00 -3.73 4.09
CA PRO A 117 21.70 -2.61 4.73
C PRO A 117 21.89 -1.37 3.86
N LYS A 118 22.23 -1.55 2.56
CA LYS A 118 22.37 -0.43 1.60
C LYS A 118 21.11 0.41 1.47
N GLY A 119 19.95 -0.23 1.39
CA GLY A 119 18.65 0.45 1.27
C GLY A 119 18.30 1.21 2.56
N HIS A 120 18.50 0.55 3.70
CA HIS A 120 18.25 1.15 5.02
C HIS A 120 19.13 2.39 5.27
N ILE A 121 20.44 2.29 5.03
CA ILE A 121 21.38 3.41 5.14
C ILE A 121 20.95 4.57 4.23
N LYS A 122 20.53 4.27 2.97
CA LYS A 122 20.05 5.30 2.05
C LYS A 122 18.84 6.03 2.63
N THR A 123 17.86 5.31 3.18
CA THR A 123 16.66 5.87 3.80
C THR A 123 17.03 6.80 4.97
N ILE A 124 17.89 6.36 5.87
CA ILE A 124 18.39 7.18 6.99
C ILE A 124 19.06 8.46 6.47
N ARG A 125 20.00 8.31 5.54
CA ARG A 125 20.80 9.43 5.02
C ARG A 125 19.96 10.48 4.30
N THR A 126 18.97 10.06 3.52
CA THR A 126 18.13 10.98 2.76
C THR A 126 16.98 11.55 3.56
N ASN A 127 16.59 10.90 4.65
CA ASN A 127 15.37 11.16 5.42
C ASN A 127 14.13 11.30 4.52
N LYS A 128 14.03 10.44 3.51
CA LYS A 128 12.91 10.43 2.55
C LYS A 128 12.42 9.00 2.35
N VAL A 129 11.11 8.86 2.20
CA VAL A 129 10.50 7.60 1.75
C VAL A 129 11.08 7.27 0.37
N PRO A 130 11.62 6.06 0.15
CA PRO A 130 12.10 5.66 -1.16
C PRO A 130 11.01 5.76 -2.23
N ALA A 131 11.37 6.25 -3.43
CA ALA A 131 10.40 6.54 -4.50
C ALA A 131 9.56 5.33 -4.93
N GLU A 132 10.10 4.12 -4.76
CA GLU A 132 9.38 2.87 -5.01
C GLU A 132 8.21 2.64 -4.06
N TYR A 133 8.24 3.19 -2.85
CA TYR A 133 7.19 3.04 -1.82
C TYR A 133 6.32 4.28 -1.64
N TRP A 134 6.68 5.40 -2.29
CA TRP A 134 5.97 6.67 -2.17
C TRP A 134 4.47 6.52 -2.42
N TRP A 135 4.10 5.94 -3.57
CA TRP A 135 2.70 5.79 -3.94
C TRP A 135 1.93 4.79 -3.07
N GLN A 136 2.61 3.84 -2.44
CA GLN A 136 2.01 2.95 -1.45
C GLN A 136 1.65 3.73 -0.18
N CYS A 137 2.51 4.62 0.29
CA CYS A 137 2.21 5.53 1.41
C CYS A 137 1.09 6.51 1.05
N ILE A 138 1.09 7.07 -0.17
CA ILE A 138 0.02 7.98 -0.62
C ILE A 138 -1.33 7.25 -0.70
N ALA A 139 -1.36 5.98 -1.12
CA ALA A 139 -2.58 5.17 -1.14
C ALA A 139 -3.28 5.11 0.23
N ALA A 140 -2.51 5.11 1.31
CA ALA A 140 -3.04 5.14 2.67
C ALA A 140 -3.79 6.45 3.00
N PHE A 141 -3.35 7.58 2.45
CA PHE A 141 -4.08 8.84 2.59
C PHE A 141 -5.31 8.92 1.67
N VAL A 142 -5.21 8.34 0.48
CA VAL A 142 -6.32 8.32 -0.49
C VAL A 142 -7.48 7.48 0.02
N ILE A 143 -7.22 6.39 0.76
CA ILE A 143 -8.25 5.43 1.17
C ILE A 143 -9.30 6.03 2.08
N ASP A 144 -8.92 6.98 2.93
CA ASP A 144 -9.84 7.65 3.86
C ASP A 144 -9.28 9.00 4.33
N ASP A 145 -10.13 10.03 4.34
CA ASP A 145 -9.73 11.38 4.75
C ASP A 145 -9.45 11.50 6.25
N SER A 146 -9.85 10.52 7.07
CA SER A 146 -9.50 10.45 8.49
C SER A 146 -8.05 10.07 8.75
N ILE A 147 -7.35 9.50 7.77
CA ILE A 147 -5.91 9.18 7.90
C ILE A 147 -5.10 10.47 7.85
N GLN A 148 -4.48 10.82 8.96
CA GLN A 148 -3.74 12.07 9.15
C GLN A 148 -2.25 11.90 8.97
N PHE A 149 -1.71 10.70 9.18
CA PHE A 149 -0.29 10.42 9.00
C PHE A 149 -0.03 8.99 8.55
N VAL A 150 1.11 8.81 7.92
CA VAL A 150 1.67 7.49 7.59
C VAL A 150 3.09 7.43 8.13
N ASP A 151 3.35 6.45 8.99
CA ASP A 151 4.69 6.13 9.45
C ASP A 151 5.31 5.08 8.53
N PHE A 152 6.23 5.52 7.68
CA PHE A 152 7.07 4.63 6.91
C PHE A 152 8.21 4.14 7.78
N VAL A 153 8.23 2.84 8.06
CA VAL A 153 9.22 2.19 8.93
C VAL A 153 10.20 1.39 8.09
N SER A 154 11.46 1.76 8.15
CA SER A 154 12.57 1.00 7.57
C SER A 154 13.26 0.20 8.68
N TYR A 155 13.29 -1.13 8.56
CA TYR A 155 13.88 -2.03 9.55
C TYR A 155 14.98 -2.89 8.95
N CYS A 156 16.15 -2.90 9.58
CA CYS A 156 17.32 -3.68 9.15
C CYS A 156 18.11 -4.13 10.39
N PRO A 157 17.86 -5.36 10.89
CA PRO A 157 18.46 -5.85 12.12
C PRO A 157 20.00 -5.96 12.07
N GLU A 158 20.58 -6.04 10.87
CA GLU A 158 22.03 -6.11 10.68
C GLU A 158 22.76 -4.80 11.01
N ILE A 159 22.03 -3.67 11.10
CA ILE A 159 22.59 -2.38 11.52
C ILE A 159 22.23 -2.16 12.99
N GLU A 160 23.04 -2.74 13.89
CA GLU A 160 22.75 -2.83 15.33
C GLU A 160 22.49 -1.48 16.00
N ASP A 161 23.27 -0.46 15.66
CA ASP A 161 23.15 0.88 16.25
C ASP A 161 21.87 1.62 15.85
N ARG A 162 21.25 1.24 14.72
CA ARG A 162 20.06 1.90 14.19
C ARG A 162 19.22 0.95 13.38
N LYS A 163 18.72 -0.11 14.03
CA LYS A 163 17.92 -1.18 13.39
C LYS A 163 16.63 -0.68 12.74
N ILE A 164 16.05 0.36 13.30
CA ILE A 164 14.78 0.94 12.85
C ILE A 164 14.92 2.43 12.57
N TYR A 165 14.25 2.88 11.53
CA TYR A 165 14.15 4.29 11.18
C TYR A 165 12.76 4.60 10.67
N THR A 166 12.08 5.57 11.30
CA THR A 166 10.71 5.97 10.96
C THR A 166 10.71 7.34 10.31
N ILE A 167 9.99 7.46 9.20
CA ILE A 167 9.71 8.72 8.52
C ILE A 167 8.19 8.91 8.58
N ARG A 168 7.74 9.96 9.26
CA ARG A 168 6.32 10.33 9.28
C ARG A 168 6.01 11.26 8.12
N LEU A 169 5.06 10.86 7.30
CA LEU A 169 4.38 11.71 6.35
C LEU A 169 3.11 12.25 7.01
N SER A 170 2.84 13.52 6.86
CA SER A 170 1.62 14.15 7.35
C SER A 170 0.69 14.49 6.19
N ARG A 171 -0.61 14.33 6.38
CA ARG A 171 -1.61 14.70 5.36
C ARG A 171 -1.51 16.16 4.92
N ILE A 172 -1.05 17.05 5.82
CA ILE A 172 -0.94 18.48 5.54
C ILE A 172 0.39 18.87 4.85
N ASP A 173 1.32 17.91 4.65
CA ASP A 173 2.55 18.20 3.91
C ASP A 173 2.20 18.52 2.45
N PRO A 174 2.75 19.61 1.86
CA PRO A 174 2.36 20.06 0.52
C PRO A 174 2.53 19.00 -0.57
N ASP A 175 3.63 18.26 -0.55
CA ASP A 175 3.91 17.19 -1.50
C ASP A 175 2.96 15.98 -1.32
N VAL A 176 2.51 15.72 -0.10
CA VAL A 176 1.50 14.69 0.20
C VAL A 176 0.13 15.12 -0.31
N LEU A 177 -0.28 16.38 -0.08
CA LEU A 177 -1.54 16.92 -0.60
C LEU A 177 -1.62 16.84 -2.12
N ASP A 178 -0.57 17.32 -2.80
CA ASP A 178 -0.50 17.28 -4.27
C ASP A 178 -0.56 15.84 -4.79
N ALA A 179 0.15 14.90 -4.15
CA ALA A 179 0.15 13.50 -4.53
C ALA A 179 -1.21 12.80 -4.27
N ILE A 180 -1.93 13.17 -3.21
CA ILE A 180 -3.29 12.66 -2.96
C ILE A 180 -4.24 13.07 -4.10
N GLU A 181 -4.24 14.33 -4.49
CA GLU A 181 -5.10 14.83 -5.58
C GLU A 181 -4.72 14.20 -6.93
N GLU A 182 -3.43 14.06 -7.22
CA GLU A 182 -2.95 13.35 -8.41
C GLU A 182 -3.44 11.91 -8.44
N ALA A 183 -3.30 11.17 -7.33
CA ALA A 183 -3.71 9.78 -7.23
C ALA A 183 -5.23 9.61 -7.35
N LYS A 184 -6.03 10.47 -6.69
CA LYS A 184 -7.50 10.47 -6.81
C LYS A 184 -7.94 10.69 -8.26
N ALA A 185 -7.37 11.71 -8.92
CA ALA A 185 -7.68 12.02 -10.31
C ALA A 185 -7.28 10.87 -11.27
N ALA A 186 -6.12 10.25 -11.03
CA ALA A 186 -5.64 9.11 -11.81
C ALA A 186 -6.53 7.88 -11.63
N LEU A 187 -6.94 7.56 -10.40
CA LEU A 187 -7.83 6.44 -10.10
C LEU A 187 -9.21 6.60 -10.77
N ILE A 188 -9.79 7.80 -10.76
CA ILE A 188 -11.08 8.07 -11.42
C ILE A 188 -10.96 7.85 -12.92
N LYS A 189 -9.92 8.38 -13.56
CA LYS A 189 -9.66 8.19 -14.99
C LYS A 189 -9.40 6.72 -15.33
N PHE A 190 -8.63 6.04 -14.51
CA PHE A 190 -8.32 4.61 -14.68
C PHE A 190 -9.59 3.76 -14.59
N ASN A 191 -10.45 3.97 -13.59
CA ASN A 191 -11.71 3.24 -13.45
C ASN A 191 -12.65 3.46 -14.64
N LYS A 192 -12.68 4.69 -15.20
CA LYS A 192 -13.40 4.95 -16.44
C LYS A 192 -12.86 4.09 -17.59
N LYS A 193 -11.54 4.00 -17.74
CA LYS A 193 -10.90 3.16 -18.76
C LYS A 193 -11.23 1.67 -18.57
N VAL A 194 -11.18 1.16 -17.32
CA VAL A 194 -11.59 -0.22 -17.01
C VAL A 194 -13.04 -0.47 -17.43
N SER A 195 -13.95 0.45 -17.11
CA SER A 195 -15.37 0.34 -17.49
C SER A 195 -15.56 0.34 -19.01
N GLU A 196 -14.83 1.19 -19.74
CA GLU A 196 -14.83 1.23 -21.21
C GLU A 196 -14.31 -0.10 -21.78
N THR A 197 -13.21 -0.64 -21.24
CA THR A 197 -12.68 -1.95 -21.66
C THR A 197 -13.71 -3.06 -21.46
N ILE A 198 -14.37 -3.12 -20.29
CA ILE A 198 -15.42 -4.10 -20.03
C ILE A 198 -16.60 -3.94 -21.00
N ALA A 199 -17.01 -2.70 -21.30
CA ALA A 199 -18.11 -2.43 -22.21
C ALA A 199 -17.83 -2.88 -23.66
N THR A 200 -16.56 -2.90 -24.09
CA THR A 200 -16.20 -3.42 -25.43
C THR A 200 -16.32 -4.94 -25.57
N ILE A 201 -16.37 -5.66 -24.43
CA ILE A 201 -16.43 -7.13 -24.39
C ILE A 201 -17.86 -7.63 -24.20
N LYS A 202 -18.70 -6.84 -23.48
CA LYS A 202 -20.11 -7.16 -23.26
C LYS A 202 -20.93 -6.58 -24.42
N PHE A 203 -21.38 -7.47 -25.30
CA PHE A 203 -22.31 -7.13 -26.39
C PHE A 203 -23.76 -7.14 -25.90
#